data_28888735b1ed3c68ef879e351bc3617c
#
_entry.id   28888735b1ed3c68ef879e351bc3617c
#
_cell.length_a   1.000
_cell.length_b   1.000
_cell.length_c   1.000
_cell.angle_alpha   90.00
_cell.angle_beta   90.00
_cell.angle_gamma   90.00
#
_symmetry.space_group_name_H-M   'P 1'
#
loop_
_entity.id
_entity.type
_entity.pdbx_description
1 polymer ?
#
loop_
_entity_poly.entity_id
_entity_poly.type
_entity_poly.pdbx_seq_one_letter_code
_entity_poly.pdbx_strand_id
1 'polypeptide(L)'
;METKKKGFPTAFWTCAATEIFERLSYYLGRSLILIFATATVATGGLGLSDTVAANMQSNLTAFSYLLPLFGGIVVDRYIGAKYTTPVGMMIAGVGYYMGSVATTATGVYAMIFLVSLGLALFKNGPIIGRVITEKEQMDPAFAMRYTLVNVGAFIGTFLVCILYKDVFAKDGVLGFAPCFKIAALIMFLGACWYFFVCWRFLGDVGKRPFKKTKTQEELAIDAEKTVEEKKETKKEPLTTIEKKRIGAILIASLFSIIFWIFWYLGYLPVYYYWADNMNWVVAGYEVPSTWFDAANSMFCVILGPVTAALWRKLAARPQGDMSLFRKTGLGIAIIGLGYIFYAVIDIARGGHKASVLWLIVFAFLLTLGEMFFSPLGHSFISKYSPSRYLALMMSMWGFATFIAAKSYGPVYGILFGGNIPFKTACIGIAVVSFVAAAIMIALDKRLSALVD
;
A
#
# COMPACT_ATOMS: atom_id res chain seq x y z
N MET A 1 5.60 33.13 -25.87
CA MET A 1 5.40 31.80 -26.50
C MET A 1 4.96 30.84 -25.42
N GLU A 2 3.69 30.52 -25.34
CA GLU A 2 3.20 29.47 -24.47
C GLU A 2 3.75 28.14 -24.97
N THR A 3 4.66 27.55 -24.24
CA THR A 3 5.12 26.19 -24.49
C THR A 3 3.92 25.25 -24.25
N LYS A 4 3.33 24.75 -25.33
CA LYS A 4 2.31 23.67 -25.25
C LYS A 4 2.87 22.60 -24.31
N LYS A 5 2.24 22.40 -23.15
CA LYS A 5 2.58 21.30 -22.24
C LYS A 5 2.48 20.00 -23.05
N LYS A 6 3.62 19.38 -23.36
CA LYS A 6 3.67 18.05 -23.98
C LYS A 6 2.98 17.06 -23.05
N GLY A 7 2.02 16.29 -23.56
CA GLY A 7 1.43 15.18 -22.79
C GLY A 7 2.45 14.10 -22.45
N PHE A 8 2.12 13.21 -21.52
CA PHE A 8 2.97 12.08 -21.20
C PHE A 8 3.21 11.18 -22.43
N PRO A 9 4.42 10.61 -22.58
CA PRO A 9 4.74 9.70 -23.69
C PRO A 9 3.85 8.44 -23.66
N THR A 10 3.62 7.82 -24.82
CA THR A 10 2.83 6.58 -24.94
C THR A 10 3.39 5.45 -24.07
N ALA A 11 4.72 5.37 -23.91
CA ALA A 11 5.37 4.40 -23.04
C ALA A 11 4.95 4.58 -21.57
N PHE A 12 4.70 5.82 -21.11
CA PHE A 12 4.17 6.06 -19.76
C PHE A 12 2.76 5.46 -19.62
N TRP A 13 1.85 5.75 -20.54
CA TRP A 13 0.47 5.28 -20.46
C TRP A 13 0.35 3.77 -20.53
N THR A 14 1.14 3.12 -21.38
CA THR A 14 1.14 1.66 -21.51
C THR A 14 1.69 1.00 -20.23
N CYS A 15 2.75 1.53 -19.64
CA CYS A 15 3.28 1.05 -18.36
C CYS A 15 2.33 1.34 -17.20
N ALA A 16 1.73 2.54 -17.16
CA ALA A 16 0.79 2.91 -16.11
C ALA A 16 -0.48 2.04 -16.14
N ALA A 17 -0.97 1.66 -17.33
CA ALA A 17 -2.07 0.70 -17.48
C ALA A 17 -1.72 -0.68 -16.91
N THR A 18 -0.45 -1.10 -16.96
CA THR A 18 -0.01 -2.37 -16.34
C THR A 18 -0.24 -2.38 -14.82
N GLU A 19 -0.14 -1.22 -14.16
CA GLU A 19 -0.44 -1.11 -12.72
C GLU A 19 -1.91 -1.43 -12.42
N ILE A 20 -2.82 -1.10 -13.35
CA ILE A 20 -4.25 -1.40 -13.16
C ILE A 20 -4.46 -2.92 -13.11
N PHE A 21 -3.90 -3.68 -14.07
CA PHE A 21 -4.01 -5.14 -14.08
C PHE A 21 -3.46 -5.76 -12.80
N GLU A 22 -2.27 -5.33 -12.40
CA GLU A 22 -1.59 -5.85 -11.22
C GLU A 22 -2.36 -5.51 -9.94
N ARG A 23 -2.77 -4.25 -9.74
CA ARG A 23 -3.52 -3.82 -8.56
C ARG A 23 -4.91 -4.44 -8.50
N LEU A 24 -5.63 -4.49 -9.60
CA LEU A 24 -6.96 -5.12 -9.67
C LEU A 24 -6.89 -6.57 -9.21
N SER A 25 -5.97 -7.35 -9.77
CA SER A 25 -5.77 -8.75 -9.39
C SER A 25 -5.34 -8.89 -7.92
N TYR A 26 -4.39 -8.06 -7.46
CA TYR A 26 -3.89 -8.08 -6.09
C TYR A 26 -5.00 -7.81 -5.07
N TYR A 27 -5.77 -6.74 -5.25
CA TYR A 27 -6.81 -6.36 -4.30
C TYR A 27 -8.00 -7.32 -4.34
N LEU A 28 -8.35 -7.85 -5.53
CA LEU A 28 -9.35 -8.91 -5.65
C LEU A 28 -8.93 -10.14 -4.82
N GLY A 29 -7.71 -10.64 -5.01
CA GLY A 29 -7.20 -11.81 -4.28
C GLY A 29 -7.01 -11.54 -2.79
N ARG A 30 -6.51 -10.35 -2.41
CA ARG A 30 -6.29 -9.97 -1.01
C ARG A 30 -7.59 -9.94 -0.19
N SER A 31 -8.65 -9.34 -0.75
CA SER A 31 -9.96 -9.28 -0.09
C SER A 31 -10.62 -10.66 -0.01
N LEU A 32 -10.43 -11.48 -1.06
CA LEU A 32 -11.00 -12.82 -1.13
C LEU A 32 -10.43 -13.76 -0.07
N ILE A 33 -9.14 -13.62 0.32
CA ILE A 33 -8.50 -14.49 1.32
C ILE A 33 -9.26 -14.49 2.64
N LEU A 34 -9.69 -13.32 3.13
CA LEU A 34 -10.38 -13.23 4.43
C LEU A 34 -11.68 -14.04 4.42
N ILE A 35 -12.48 -13.84 3.38
CA ILE A 35 -13.82 -14.46 3.27
C ILE A 35 -13.68 -15.95 2.95
N PHE A 36 -12.80 -16.32 2.03
CA PHE A 36 -12.54 -17.72 1.67
C PHE A 36 -12.02 -18.54 2.85
N ALA A 37 -11.12 -17.98 3.65
CA ALA A 37 -10.54 -18.68 4.78
C ALA A 37 -11.56 -18.94 5.90
N THR A 38 -12.50 -18.00 6.15
CA THR A 38 -13.48 -18.13 7.24
C THR A 38 -14.81 -18.77 6.82
N ALA A 39 -15.19 -18.67 5.54
CA ALA A 39 -16.40 -19.32 5.04
C ALA A 39 -16.37 -20.83 5.33
N THR A 40 -17.55 -21.40 5.63
CA THR A 40 -17.67 -22.81 5.96
C THR A 40 -17.26 -23.71 4.78
N VAL A 41 -16.82 -24.91 5.09
CA VAL A 41 -16.47 -25.92 4.05
C VAL A 41 -17.70 -26.24 3.18
N ALA A 42 -18.90 -26.25 3.77
CA ALA A 42 -20.15 -26.46 3.04
C ALA A 42 -20.43 -25.39 1.98
N THR A 43 -19.99 -24.16 2.21
CA THR A 43 -20.12 -23.05 1.25
C THR A 43 -18.88 -22.85 0.37
N GLY A 44 -17.96 -23.81 0.36
CA GLY A 44 -16.74 -23.78 -0.47
C GLY A 44 -15.57 -23.02 0.12
N GLY A 45 -15.62 -22.64 1.41
CA GLY A 45 -14.52 -22.03 2.16
C GLY A 45 -13.67 -23.06 2.90
N LEU A 46 -12.79 -22.58 3.79
CA LEU A 46 -11.86 -23.44 4.56
C LEU A 46 -12.30 -23.65 6.03
N GLY A 47 -13.29 -22.92 6.54
CA GLY A 47 -13.78 -23.03 7.92
C GLY A 47 -12.74 -22.69 8.98
N LEU A 48 -11.76 -21.81 8.65
CA LEU A 48 -10.70 -21.40 9.57
C LEU A 48 -11.17 -20.26 10.49
N SER A 49 -10.50 -20.09 11.62
CA SER A 49 -10.79 -18.98 12.53
C SER A 49 -10.38 -17.63 11.94
N ASP A 50 -11.05 -16.57 12.39
CA ASP A 50 -10.79 -15.18 12.00
C ASP A 50 -9.31 -14.78 12.19
N THR A 51 -8.72 -15.23 13.31
CA THR A 51 -7.30 -14.98 13.60
C THR A 51 -6.38 -15.61 12.56
N VAL A 52 -6.66 -16.85 12.10
CA VAL A 52 -5.88 -17.51 11.05
C VAL A 52 -6.05 -16.79 9.72
N ALA A 53 -7.27 -16.42 9.36
CA ALA A 53 -7.55 -15.67 8.12
C ALA A 53 -6.89 -14.29 8.14
N ALA A 54 -6.94 -13.56 9.25
CA ALA A 54 -6.26 -12.30 9.44
C ALA A 54 -4.74 -12.44 9.29
N ASN A 55 -4.15 -13.50 9.85
CA ASN A 55 -2.73 -13.81 9.67
C ASN A 55 -2.37 -14.14 8.22
N MET A 56 -3.23 -14.84 7.48
CA MET A 56 -3.02 -15.11 6.05
C MET A 56 -2.96 -13.81 5.24
N GLN A 57 -3.93 -12.90 5.43
CA GLN A 57 -3.93 -11.61 4.74
C GLN A 57 -2.75 -10.74 5.17
N SER A 58 -2.43 -10.73 6.46
CA SER A 58 -1.25 -10.07 7.02
C SER A 58 0.04 -10.56 6.36
N ASN A 59 0.20 -11.86 6.17
CA ASN A 59 1.36 -12.45 5.50
C ASN A 59 1.45 -12.03 4.02
N LEU A 60 0.34 -12.06 3.27
CA LEU A 60 0.34 -11.57 1.89
C LEU A 60 0.79 -10.11 1.82
N THR A 61 0.22 -9.26 2.67
CA THR A 61 0.56 -7.83 2.72
C THR A 61 2.02 -7.64 3.12
N ALA A 62 2.49 -8.30 4.18
CA ALA A 62 3.86 -8.20 4.66
C ALA A 62 4.90 -8.64 3.62
N PHE A 63 4.71 -9.80 3.02
CA PHE A 63 5.64 -10.29 2.00
C PHE A 63 5.62 -9.45 0.72
N SER A 64 4.50 -8.77 0.42
CA SER A 64 4.43 -7.79 -0.67
C SER A 64 5.30 -6.55 -0.42
N TYR A 65 5.72 -6.27 0.81
CA TYR A 65 6.71 -5.23 1.13
C TYR A 65 8.13 -5.78 1.32
N LEU A 66 8.28 -6.96 1.90
CA LEU A 66 9.58 -7.55 2.18
C LEU A 66 10.27 -8.07 0.91
N LEU A 67 9.59 -8.93 0.14
CA LEU A 67 10.21 -9.59 -1.01
C LEU A 67 10.65 -8.62 -2.12
N PRO A 68 9.97 -7.49 -2.39
CA PRO A 68 10.47 -6.49 -3.33
C PRO A 68 11.83 -5.89 -2.97
N LEU A 69 12.27 -5.92 -1.70
CA LEU A 69 13.62 -5.50 -1.32
C LEU A 69 14.66 -6.43 -1.94
N PHE A 70 14.44 -7.73 -1.87
CA PHE A 70 15.31 -8.75 -2.47
C PHE A 70 15.14 -8.80 -3.99
N GLY A 71 13.90 -8.76 -4.49
CA GLY A 71 13.61 -8.69 -5.92
C GLY A 71 14.25 -7.47 -6.58
N GLY A 72 14.31 -6.32 -5.90
CA GLY A 72 15.03 -5.14 -6.35
C GLY A 72 16.51 -5.41 -6.59
N ILE A 73 17.18 -6.16 -5.71
CA ILE A 73 18.60 -6.52 -5.89
C ILE A 73 18.78 -7.35 -7.17
N VAL A 74 17.87 -8.30 -7.41
CA VAL A 74 17.91 -9.12 -8.63
C VAL A 74 17.73 -8.25 -9.87
N VAL A 75 16.71 -7.38 -9.87
CA VAL A 75 16.38 -6.52 -11.02
C VAL A 75 17.45 -5.46 -11.26
N ASP A 76 17.98 -4.86 -10.20
CA ASP A 76 18.96 -3.78 -10.32
C ASP A 76 20.37 -4.25 -10.69
N ARG A 77 20.73 -5.50 -10.34
CA ARG A 77 22.10 -5.99 -10.54
C ARG A 77 22.24 -7.03 -11.64
N TYR A 78 21.22 -7.86 -11.86
CA TYR A 78 21.35 -9.05 -12.70
C TYR A 78 20.46 -9.01 -13.94
N ILE A 79 19.16 -8.72 -13.79
CA ILE A 79 18.17 -8.83 -14.85
C ILE A 79 17.41 -7.52 -14.95
N GLY A 80 17.29 -6.95 -16.16
CA GLY A 80 16.57 -5.70 -16.36
C GLY A 80 15.07 -5.80 -16.05
N ALA A 81 14.50 -4.71 -15.51
CA ALA A 81 13.08 -4.63 -15.11
C ALA A 81 12.09 -4.93 -16.25
N LYS A 82 12.51 -4.70 -17.51
CA LYS A 82 11.73 -5.00 -18.71
C LYS A 82 11.40 -6.49 -18.85
N TYR A 83 12.28 -7.38 -18.37
CA TYR A 83 12.08 -8.83 -18.39
C TYR A 83 11.40 -9.33 -17.11
N THR A 84 11.80 -8.79 -15.95
CA THR A 84 11.29 -9.29 -14.67
C THR A 84 9.85 -8.90 -14.41
N THR A 85 9.38 -7.76 -14.92
CA THR A 85 8.00 -7.30 -14.71
C THR A 85 6.96 -8.28 -15.25
N PRO A 86 6.96 -8.68 -16.53
CA PRO A 86 5.98 -9.65 -17.02
C PRO A 86 6.16 -11.04 -16.40
N VAL A 87 7.41 -11.49 -16.14
CA VAL A 87 7.66 -12.76 -15.45
C VAL A 87 7.09 -12.74 -14.03
N GLY A 88 7.25 -11.63 -13.31
CA GLY A 88 6.65 -11.46 -11.99
C GLY A 88 5.13 -11.57 -12.02
N MET A 89 4.47 -10.95 -12.98
CA MET A 89 3.03 -11.08 -13.18
C MET A 89 2.60 -12.52 -13.49
N MET A 90 3.36 -13.25 -14.32
CA MET A 90 3.07 -14.67 -14.59
C MET A 90 3.19 -15.51 -13.33
N ILE A 91 4.23 -15.33 -12.51
CA ILE A 91 4.41 -16.05 -11.24
C ILE A 91 3.25 -15.74 -10.28
N ALA A 92 2.85 -14.48 -10.15
CA ALA A 92 1.70 -14.09 -9.34
C ALA A 92 0.40 -14.70 -9.87
N GLY A 93 0.23 -14.77 -11.18
CA GLY A 93 -0.90 -15.45 -11.84
C GLY A 93 -0.96 -16.94 -11.50
N VAL A 94 0.18 -17.64 -11.55
CA VAL A 94 0.27 -19.04 -11.10
C VAL A 94 -0.09 -19.15 -9.61
N GLY A 95 0.36 -18.22 -8.77
CA GLY A 95 -0.02 -18.17 -7.36
C GLY A 95 -1.53 -18.09 -7.18
N TYR A 96 -2.22 -17.18 -7.84
CA TYR A 96 -3.68 -17.08 -7.76
C TYR A 96 -4.39 -18.30 -8.34
N TYR A 97 -3.86 -18.90 -9.41
CA TYR A 97 -4.40 -20.15 -9.91
C TYR A 97 -4.30 -21.29 -8.87
N MET A 98 -3.18 -21.39 -8.14
CA MET A 98 -3.07 -22.33 -7.01
C MET A 98 -4.11 -22.03 -5.92
N GLY A 99 -4.40 -20.76 -5.64
CA GLY A 99 -5.48 -20.37 -4.74
C GLY A 99 -6.84 -20.91 -5.16
N SER A 100 -7.10 -21.00 -6.47
CA SER A 100 -8.37 -21.51 -7.01
C SER A 100 -8.59 -23.00 -6.77
N VAL A 101 -7.54 -23.76 -6.51
CA VAL A 101 -7.58 -25.20 -6.21
C VAL A 101 -7.21 -25.52 -4.77
N ALA A 102 -6.97 -24.50 -3.95
CA ALA A 102 -6.59 -24.66 -2.55
C ALA A 102 -7.80 -25.14 -1.72
N THR A 103 -7.63 -26.26 -1.02
CA THR A 103 -8.60 -26.85 -0.09
C THR A 103 -8.09 -26.86 1.35
N THR A 104 -6.89 -26.33 1.58
CA THR A 104 -6.22 -26.31 2.89
C THR A 104 -5.53 -24.99 3.14
N ALA A 105 -5.27 -24.68 4.41
CA ALA A 105 -4.46 -23.54 4.82
C ALA A 105 -3.08 -23.50 4.12
N THR A 106 -2.43 -24.67 4.00
CA THR A 106 -1.12 -24.78 3.32
C THR A 106 -1.19 -24.36 1.86
N GLY A 107 -2.26 -24.72 1.14
CA GLY A 107 -2.48 -24.29 -0.24
C GLY A 107 -2.60 -22.76 -0.36
N VAL A 108 -3.28 -22.11 0.58
CA VAL A 108 -3.37 -20.64 0.63
C VAL A 108 -2.02 -19.99 0.95
N TYR A 109 -1.22 -20.56 1.86
CA TYR A 109 0.13 -20.05 2.14
C TYR A 109 1.06 -20.21 0.92
N ALA A 110 0.94 -21.29 0.17
CA ALA A 110 1.68 -21.47 -1.09
C ALA A 110 1.28 -20.41 -2.14
N MET A 111 -0.01 -20.13 -2.29
CA MET A 111 -0.51 -19.01 -3.10
C MET A 111 0.11 -17.70 -2.64
N ILE A 112 0.05 -17.37 -1.35
CA ILE A 112 0.58 -16.14 -0.77
C ILE A 112 2.08 -15.98 -1.11
N PHE A 113 2.85 -17.04 -0.95
CA PHE A 113 4.28 -17.04 -1.27
C PHE A 113 4.54 -16.76 -2.74
N LEU A 114 3.87 -17.46 -3.67
CA LEU A 114 4.05 -17.24 -5.10
C LEU A 114 3.58 -15.86 -5.56
N VAL A 115 2.43 -15.38 -5.08
CA VAL A 115 1.97 -14.04 -5.39
C VAL A 115 2.99 -13.01 -4.94
N SER A 116 3.47 -13.10 -3.70
CA SER A 116 4.45 -12.15 -3.16
C SER A 116 5.80 -12.23 -3.88
N LEU A 117 6.24 -13.42 -4.30
CA LEU A 117 7.43 -13.61 -5.12
C LEU A 117 7.28 -12.95 -6.50
N GLY A 118 6.11 -13.11 -7.12
CA GLY A 118 5.79 -12.45 -8.38
C GLY A 118 5.84 -10.92 -8.25
N LEU A 119 5.23 -10.38 -7.20
CA LEU A 119 5.26 -8.93 -6.90
C LEU A 119 6.68 -8.42 -6.59
N ALA A 120 7.56 -9.27 -6.06
CA ALA A 120 8.96 -8.92 -5.84
C ALA A 120 9.69 -8.58 -7.15
N LEU A 121 9.34 -9.26 -8.24
CA LEU A 121 9.91 -9.07 -9.56
C LEU A 121 9.19 -7.99 -10.39
N PHE A 122 8.00 -7.60 -9.99
CA PHE A 122 7.24 -6.53 -10.63
C PHE A 122 7.86 -5.15 -10.29
N LYS A 123 8.58 -4.54 -11.24
CA LYS A 123 9.34 -3.29 -11.07
C LYS A 123 8.94 -2.22 -12.08
N ASN A 124 7.65 -2.02 -12.25
CA ASN A 124 7.13 -1.06 -13.21
C ASN A 124 7.39 0.42 -12.83
N GLY A 125 7.36 0.75 -11.53
CA GLY A 125 7.63 2.10 -11.05
C GLY A 125 8.99 2.69 -11.50
N PRO A 126 10.13 1.98 -11.34
CA PRO A 126 11.43 2.40 -11.87
C PRO A 126 11.45 2.57 -13.39
N ILE A 127 10.68 1.77 -14.14
CA ILE A 127 10.56 1.92 -15.60
C ILE A 127 9.84 3.23 -15.92
N ILE A 128 8.71 3.51 -15.27
CA ILE A 128 7.95 4.76 -15.43
C ILE A 128 8.84 5.97 -15.16
N GLY A 129 9.64 5.95 -14.08
CA GLY A 129 10.58 7.02 -13.77
C GLY A 129 11.65 7.25 -14.83
N ARG A 130 11.99 6.25 -15.66
CA ARG A 130 12.96 6.40 -16.76
C ARG A 130 12.33 6.72 -18.10
N VAL A 131 11.06 6.50 -18.26
CA VAL A 131 10.28 6.88 -19.45
C VAL A 131 10.00 8.39 -19.44
N ILE A 132 9.86 9.00 -18.25
CA ILE A 132 9.70 10.44 -18.10
C ILE A 132 11.07 11.09 -18.08
N THR A 133 11.39 11.86 -19.14
CA THR A 133 12.68 12.53 -19.33
C THR A 133 12.71 13.95 -18.80
N GLU A 134 11.56 14.61 -18.72
CA GLU A 134 11.43 15.99 -18.25
C GLU A 134 11.19 16.01 -16.74
N LYS A 135 12.07 16.68 -15.97
CA LYS A 135 11.98 16.76 -14.49
C LYS A 135 10.65 17.34 -14.01
N GLU A 136 10.13 18.33 -14.72
CA GLU A 136 8.86 19.00 -14.42
C GLU A 136 7.65 18.07 -14.57
N GLN A 137 7.75 17.02 -15.36
CA GLN A 137 6.69 16.03 -15.58
C GLN A 137 6.74 14.86 -14.59
N MET A 138 7.82 14.73 -13.82
CA MET A 138 8.02 13.58 -12.93
C MET A 138 6.92 13.51 -11.85
N ASP A 139 6.71 14.59 -11.11
CA ASP A 139 5.69 14.62 -10.05
C ASP A 139 4.26 14.39 -10.60
N PRO A 140 3.82 15.07 -11.67
CA PRO A 140 2.55 14.76 -12.31
C PRO A 140 2.42 13.32 -12.79
N ALA A 141 3.49 12.73 -13.33
CA ALA A 141 3.47 11.34 -13.80
C ALA A 141 3.29 10.34 -12.65
N PHE A 142 4.01 10.53 -11.54
CA PHE A 142 3.84 9.68 -10.36
C PHE A 142 2.48 9.90 -9.67
N ALA A 143 1.94 11.10 -9.67
CA ALA A 143 0.57 11.37 -9.21
C ALA A 143 -0.47 10.63 -10.07
N MET A 144 -0.32 10.67 -11.39
CA MET A 144 -1.19 9.93 -12.31
C MET A 144 -1.06 8.42 -12.11
N ARG A 145 0.17 7.91 -11.97
CA ARG A 145 0.41 6.50 -11.62
C ARG A 145 -0.32 6.11 -10.32
N TYR A 146 -0.22 6.93 -9.27
CA TYR A 146 -0.92 6.68 -8.02
C TYR A 146 -2.44 6.62 -8.20
N THR A 147 -3.00 7.49 -9.03
CA THR A 147 -4.44 7.46 -9.38
C THR A 147 -4.81 6.14 -10.04
N LEU A 148 -4.03 5.68 -11.03
CA LEU A 148 -4.31 4.42 -11.74
C LEU A 148 -4.17 3.18 -10.85
N VAL A 149 -3.21 3.19 -9.91
CA VAL A 149 -3.09 2.19 -8.84
C VAL A 149 -4.37 2.11 -8.02
N ASN A 150 -4.93 3.25 -7.61
CA ASN A 150 -6.18 3.29 -6.83
C ASN A 150 -7.41 2.91 -7.67
N VAL A 151 -7.42 3.21 -8.97
CA VAL A 151 -8.48 2.71 -9.88
C VAL A 151 -8.48 1.19 -9.93
N GLY A 152 -7.31 0.55 -10.09
CA GLY A 152 -7.19 -0.90 -10.06
C GLY A 152 -7.63 -1.50 -8.71
N ALA A 153 -7.21 -0.88 -7.61
CA ALA A 153 -7.60 -1.28 -6.26
C ALA A 153 -9.12 -1.18 -6.04
N PHE A 154 -9.72 -0.06 -6.43
CA PHE A 154 -11.16 0.16 -6.34
C PHE A 154 -11.95 -0.90 -7.11
N ILE A 155 -11.60 -1.12 -8.39
CA ILE A 155 -12.31 -2.11 -9.23
C ILE A 155 -12.17 -3.51 -8.62
N GLY A 156 -10.98 -3.90 -8.18
CA GLY A 156 -10.72 -5.22 -7.59
C GLY A 156 -11.55 -5.49 -6.34
N THR A 157 -11.56 -4.55 -5.39
CA THR A 157 -12.30 -4.68 -4.13
C THR A 157 -13.80 -4.53 -4.31
N PHE A 158 -14.25 -3.71 -5.29
CA PHE A 158 -15.67 -3.53 -5.58
C PHE A 158 -16.27 -4.78 -6.23
N LEU A 159 -15.58 -5.35 -7.21
CA LEU A 159 -16.11 -6.47 -8.00
C LEU A 159 -16.05 -7.80 -7.26
N VAL A 160 -15.11 -8.00 -6.35
CA VAL A 160 -14.85 -9.33 -5.75
C VAL A 160 -16.11 -9.96 -5.16
N CYS A 161 -16.91 -9.18 -4.44
CA CYS A 161 -18.10 -9.72 -3.78
C CYS A 161 -19.23 -10.05 -4.77
N ILE A 162 -19.45 -9.16 -5.72
CA ILE A 162 -20.41 -9.39 -6.80
C ILE A 162 -20.06 -10.70 -7.52
N LEU A 163 -18.77 -10.90 -7.78
CA LEU A 163 -18.31 -12.10 -8.49
C LEU A 163 -18.54 -13.38 -7.67
N TYR A 164 -18.06 -13.45 -6.41
CA TYR A 164 -18.15 -14.71 -5.68
C TYR A 164 -19.55 -15.02 -5.13
N LYS A 165 -20.36 -13.99 -4.84
CA LYS A 165 -21.69 -14.15 -4.22
C LYS A 165 -22.81 -14.19 -5.25
N ASP A 166 -22.80 -13.26 -6.23
CA ASP A 166 -23.93 -13.05 -7.12
C ASP A 166 -23.75 -13.72 -8.50
N VAL A 167 -22.50 -13.74 -9.04
CA VAL A 167 -22.22 -14.24 -10.38
C VAL A 167 -21.84 -15.73 -10.37
N PHE A 168 -20.99 -16.15 -9.46
CA PHE A 168 -20.41 -17.49 -9.45
C PHE A 168 -20.90 -18.39 -8.31
N ALA A 169 -21.75 -17.88 -7.42
CA ALA A 169 -22.39 -18.75 -6.44
C ALA A 169 -23.38 -19.69 -7.13
N LYS A 170 -23.34 -20.97 -6.77
CA LYS A 170 -24.24 -21.98 -7.32
C LYS A 170 -24.54 -23.03 -6.26
N ASP A 171 -25.81 -23.42 -6.13
CA ASP A 171 -26.26 -24.50 -5.25
C ASP A 171 -25.77 -24.33 -3.77
N GLY A 172 -25.71 -23.09 -3.28
CA GLY A 172 -25.26 -22.76 -1.93
C GLY A 172 -23.74 -22.69 -1.75
N VAL A 173 -22.97 -22.98 -2.81
CA VAL A 173 -21.50 -22.88 -2.81
C VAL A 173 -21.09 -21.53 -3.40
N LEU A 174 -20.24 -20.79 -2.69
CA LEU A 174 -19.74 -19.47 -3.10
C LEU A 174 -18.65 -19.62 -4.18
N GLY A 175 -18.57 -18.63 -5.06
CA GLY A 175 -17.69 -18.64 -6.23
C GLY A 175 -16.24 -18.26 -5.95
N PHE A 176 -15.62 -18.77 -4.89
CA PHE A 176 -14.22 -18.42 -4.55
C PHE A 176 -13.22 -18.89 -5.59
N ALA A 177 -13.31 -20.17 -6.02
CA ALA A 177 -12.40 -20.72 -7.01
C ALA A 177 -12.45 -19.98 -8.37
N PRO A 178 -13.61 -19.67 -8.96
CA PRO A 178 -13.70 -18.80 -10.13
C PRO A 178 -13.07 -17.42 -9.93
N CYS A 179 -13.26 -16.79 -8.76
CA CYS A 179 -12.67 -15.49 -8.48
C CYS A 179 -11.14 -15.52 -8.44
N PHE A 180 -10.53 -16.55 -7.84
CA PHE A 180 -9.07 -16.73 -7.89
C PHE A 180 -8.59 -17.01 -9.32
N LYS A 181 -9.35 -17.74 -10.14
CA LYS A 181 -9.04 -17.92 -11.57
C LYS A 181 -9.10 -16.60 -12.34
N ILE A 182 -10.06 -15.72 -12.02
CA ILE A 182 -10.14 -14.39 -12.62
C ILE A 182 -8.93 -13.55 -12.19
N ALA A 183 -8.53 -13.58 -10.91
CA ALA A 183 -7.32 -12.89 -10.47
C ALA A 183 -6.09 -13.40 -11.23
N ALA A 184 -5.95 -14.71 -11.41
CA ALA A 184 -4.89 -15.30 -12.21
C ALA A 184 -4.93 -14.83 -13.67
N LEU A 185 -6.12 -14.88 -14.30
CA LEU A 185 -6.32 -14.44 -15.68
C LEU A 185 -5.94 -12.96 -15.89
N ILE A 186 -6.33 -12.09 -14.96
CA ILE A 186 -5.99 -10.67 -15.01
C ILE A 186 -4.46 -10.47 -14.95
N MET A 187 -3.74 -11.23 -14.10
CA MET A 187 -2.27 -11.20 -14.07
C MET A 187 -1.65 -11.67 -15.39
N PHE A 188 -2.16 -12.76 -15.98
CA PHE A 188 -1.68 -13.24 -17.28
C PHE A 188 -1.98 -12.25 -18.41
N LEU A 189 -3.17 -11.67 -18.43
CA LEU A 189 -3.52 -10.63 -19.41
C LEU A 189 -2.64 -9.39 -19.25
N GLY A 190 -2.34 -8.98 -18.03
CA GLY A 190 -1.41 -7.91 -17.73
C GLY A 190 0.03 -8.22 -18.18
N ALA A 191 0.50 -9.46 -18.00
CA ALA A 191 1.78 -9.92 -18.52
C ALA A 191 1.84 -9.91 -20.04
N CYS A 192 0.76 -10.39 -20.72
CA CYS A 192 0.62 -10.30 -22.16
C CYS A 192 0.55 -8.85 -22.65
N TRP A 193 -0.23 -8.00 -22.00
CA TRP A 193 -0.27 -6.56 -22.28
C TRP A 193 1.13 -5.95 -22.21
N TYR A 194 1.87 -6.25 -21.15
CA TYR A 194 3.21 -5.74 -20.99
C TYR A 194 4.15 -6.23 -22.10
N PHE A 195 4.11 -7.53 -22.41
CA PHE A 195 4.97 -8.13 -23.42
C PHE A 195 4.65 -7.63 -24.85
N PHE A 196 3.37 -7.56 -25.24
CA PHE A 196 2.99 -7.20 -26.61
C PHE A 196 2.85 -5.69 -26.83
N VAL A 197 2.41 -4.94 -25.82
CA VAL A 197 2.13 -3.50 -25.95
C VAL A 197 3.27 -2.66 -25.34
N CYS A 198 3.57 -2.81 -24.04
CA CYS A 198 4.58 -1.97 -23.39
C CYS A 198 5.96 -2.18 -24.00
N TRP A 199 6.31 -3.42 -24.28
CA TRP A 199 7.61 -3.78 -24.86
C TRP A 199 7.94 -2.99 -26.12
N ARG A 200 6.94 -2.77 -26.97
CA ARG A 200 7.08 -2.03 -28.23
C ARG A 200 7.46 -0.57 -28.02
N PHE A 201 6.90 0.07 -26.99
CA PHE A 201 7.11 1.50 -26.73
C PHE A 201 8.27 1.78 -25.78
N LEU A 202 8.78 0.80 -25.06
CA LEU A 202 9.86 0.98 -24.08
C LEU A 202 11.25 1.11 -24.72
N GLY A 203 11.44 0.69 -25.96
CA GLY A 203 12.75 0.68 -26.58
C GLY A 203 13.78 -0.09 -25.72
N ASP A 204 14.84 0.57 -25.30
CA ASP A 204 15.90 -0.01 -24.46
C ASP A 204 15.69 0.23 -22.96
N VAL A 205 14.67 0.97 -22.57
CA VAL A 205 14.37 1.25 -21.15
C VAL A 205 14.11 -0.06 -20.41
N GLY A 206 14.86 -0.28 -19.35
CA GLY A 206 14.72 -1.46 -18.49
C GLY A 206 15.29 -2.77 -19.04
N LYS A 207 15.92 -2.80 -20.24
CA LYS A 207 16.61 -3.99 -20.76
C LYS A 207 17.83 -4.36 -19.92
N ARG A 208 18.60 -3.36 -19.49
CA ARG A 208 19.80 -3.57 -18.66
C ARG A 208 19.46 -3.31 -17.19
N PRO A 209 20.17 -3.98 -16.26
CA PRO A 209 20.06 -3.69 -14.84
C PRO A 209 20.31 -2.20 -14.54
N PHE A 210 19.51 -1.61 -13.68
CA PHE A 210 19.55 -0.15 -13.46
C PHE A 210 20.88 0.35 -12.87
N LYS A 211 21.55 -0.45 -12.05
CA LYS A 211 22.90 -0.10 -11.53
C LYS A 211 24.02 -0.12 -12.57
N LYS A 212 23.79 -0.79 -13.70
CA LYS A 212 24.75 -0.80 -14.82
C LYS A 212 24.46 0.28 -15.86
N THR A 213 23.32 0.97 -15.73
CA THR A 213 22.90 2.02 -16.65
C THR A 213 22.93 3.32 -15.88
N LYS A 214 24.03 4.07 -15.97
CA LYS A 214 24.10 5.43 -15.43
C LYS A 214 23.16 6.32 -16.23
N THR A 215 22.46 7.23 -15.55
CA THR A 215 21.74 8.32 -16.24
C THR A 215 22.73 9.22 -16.96
N GLN A 216 22.28 9.95 -17.99
CA GLN A 216 23.16 10.89 -18.70
C GLN A 216 23.75 11.95 -17.76
N GLU A 217 23.00 12.35 -16.73
CA GLU A 217 23.47 13.28 -15.68
C GLU A 217 24.57 12.64 -14.81
N GLU A 218 24.40 11.38 -14.40
CA GLU A 218 25.44 10.63 -13.66
C GLU A 218 26.70 10.38 -14.51
N LEU A 219 26.52 10.18 -15.82
CA LEU A 219 27.64 10.05 -16.77
C LEU A 219 28.37 11.38 -16.97
N ALA A 220 27.64 12.51 -17.04
CA ALA A 220 28.22 13.84 -17.13
C ALA A 220 28.99 14.20 -15.84
N ILE A 221 28.39 13.98 -14.66
CA ILE A 221 29.03 14.20 -13.36
C ILE A 221 30.28 13.30 -13.20
N ASP A 222 30.18 12.02 -13.64
CA ASP A 222 31.33 11.09 -13.58
C ASP A 222 32.42 11.41 -14.58
N ALA A 223 32.10 12.09 -15.70
CA ALA A 223 33.07 12.55 -16.67
C ALA A 223 33.84 13.78 -16.18
N GLU A 224 33.22 14.62 -15.36
CA GLU A 224 33.84 15.80 -14.75
C GLU A 224 34.68 15.50 -13.51
N LYS A 225 34.51 14.34 -12.87
CA LYS A 225 35.26 13.94 -11.67
C LYS A 225 36.60 13.27 -12.03
N THR A 226 37.66 13.77 -11.45
CA THR A 226 38.96 13.13 -11.52
C THR A 226 39.01 11.77 -10.80
N VAL A 227 39.96 10.90 -11.16
CA VAL A 227 40.09 9.54 -10.58
C VAL A 227 40.31 9.58 -9.05
N GLU A 228 40.91 10.67 -8.54
CA GLU A 228 41.14 10.89 -7.10
C GLU A 228 39.83 11.25 -6.36
N GLU A 229 39.02 12.13 -6.91
CA GLU A 229 37.68 12.47 -6.34
C GLU A 229 36.76 11.27 -6.31
N LYS A 230 36.88 10.32 -7.25
CA LYS A 230 36.10 9.05 -7.23
C LYS A 230 36.50 8.10 -6.11
N LYS A 231 37.74 8.19 -5.61
CA LYS A 231 38.23 7.39 -4.46
C LYS A 231 37.87 8.01 -3.12
N GLU A 232 37.87 9.34 -3.02
CA GLU A 232 37.55 10.05 -1.77
C GLU A 232 36.07 9.97 -1.38
N THR A 233 35.15 10.03 -2.33
CA THR A 233 33.69 9.93 -2.06
C THR A 233 33.25 8.61 -1.42
N LYS A 234 34.12 7.59 -1.35
CA LYS A 234 33.78 6.27 -0.79
C LYS A 234 34.09 6.11 0.70
N LYS A 235 34.80 7.02 1.35
CA LYS A 235 35.34 6.79 2.71
C LYS A 235 35.12 7.90 3.74
N GLU A 236 34.45 9.01 3.39
CA GLU A 236 34.22 10.05 4.41
C GLU A 236 33.20 9.59 5.46
N PRO A 237 33.52 9.80 6.76
CA PRO A 237 32.57 9.52 7.84
C PRO A 237 31.33 10.42 7.70
N LEU A 238 30.18 9.93 8.17
CA LEU A 238 28.94 10.71 8.23
C LEU A 238 29.15 12.01 8.99
N THR A 239 28.78 13.13 8.39
CA THR A 239 28.76 14.43 9.08
C THR A 239 27.74 14.41 10.23
N THR A 240 27.88 15.33 11.16
CA THR A 240 26.95 15.45 12.31
C THR A 240 25.52 15.73 11.84
N ILE A 241 25.35 16.52 10.77
CA ILE A 241 24.03 16.82 10.15
C ILE A 241 23.44 15.56 9.52
N GLU A 242 24.24 14.80 8.76
CA GLU A 242 23.77 13.55 8.15
C GLU A 242 23.31 12.53 9.20
N LYS A 243 24.06 12.37 10.30
CA LYS A 243 23.66 11.50 11.43
C LYS A 243 22.34 11.93 12.03
N LYS A 244 22.15 13.25 12.24
CA LYS A 244 20.89 13.81 12.76
C LYS A 244 19.71 13.55 11.81
N ARG A 245 19.88 13.77 10.51
CA ARG A 245 18.86 13.50 9.49
C ARG A 245 18.47 12.02 9.42
N ILE A 246 19.45 11.12 9.46
CA ILE A 246 19.21 9.68 9.56
C ILE A 246 18.40 9.36 10.82
N GLY A 247 18.77 9.92 11.98
CA GLY A 247 18.03 9.74 13.23
C GLY A 247 16.57 10.19 13.12
N ALA A 248 16.31 11.36 12.54
CA ALA A 248 14.95 11.86 12.31
C ALA A 248 14.13 10.93 11.40
N ILE A 249 14.74 10.40 10.30
CA ILE A 249 14.10 9.45 9.41
C ILE A 249 13.76 8.13 10.14
N LEU A 250 14.67 7.61 10.95
CA LEU A 250 14.42 6.39 11.73
C LEU A 250 13.29 6.56 12.74
N ILE A 251 13.22 7.71 13.42
CA ILE A 251 12.12 8.03 14.35
C ILE A 251 10.79 8.09 13.58
N ALA A 252 10.74 8.82 12.47
CA ALA A 252 9.55 8.87 11.62
C ALA A 252 9.11 7.47 11.15
N SER A 253 10.07 6.61 10.76
CA SER A 253 9.82 5.22 10.36
C SER A 253 9.27 4.38 11.52
N LEU A 254 9.74 4.58 12.74
CA LEU A 254 9.22 3.89 13.92
C LEU A 254 7.76 4.25 14.20
N PHE A 255 7.40 5.54 14.15
CA PHE A 255 6.01 5.98 14.31
C PHE A 255 5.12 5.51 13.15
N SER A 256 5.69 5.30 11.96
CA SER A 256 4.97 4.73 10.84
C SER A 256 4.48 3.30 11.11
N ILE A 257 5.21 2.52 11.92
CA ILE A 257 4.80 1.17 12.31
C ILE A 257 3.47 1.23 13.07
N ILE A 258 3.36 2.11 14.06
CA ILE A 258 2.14 2.30 14.87
C ILE A 258 0.98 2.70 13.96
N PHE A 259 1.20 3.70 13.09
CA PHE A 259 0.21 4.16 12.14
C PHE A 259 -0.32 3.02 11.28
N TRP A 260 0.56 2.28 10.60
CA TRP A 260 0.16 1.23 9.66
C TRP A 260 -0.44 0.00 10.35
N ILE A 261 -0.01 -0.36 11.58
CA ILE A 261 -0.67 -1.43 12.34
C ILE A 261 -2.14 -1.08 12.54
N PHE A 262 -2.44 0.11 13.05
CA PHE A 262 -3.81 0.50 13.34
C PHE A 262 -4.62 0.77 12.07
N TRP A 263 -3.98 1.26 11.02
CA TRP A 263 -4.63 1.42 9.73
C TRP A 263 -5.06 0.07 9.14
N TYR A 264 -4.17 -0.93 9.07
CA TYR A 264 -4.53 -2.27 8.62
C TYR A 264 -5.56 -2.95 9.53
N LEU A 265 -5.41 -2.77 10.83
CA LEU A 265 -6.30 -3.36 11.83
C LEU A 265 -7.73 -2.83 11.70
N GLY A 266 -7.93 -1.60 11.22
CA GLY A 266 -9.25 -0.99 11.02
C GLY A 266 -10.15 -1.73 10.03
N TYR A 267 -9.58 -2.51 9.12
CA TYR A 267 -10.34 -3.29 8.14
C TYR A 267 -10.90 -4.60 8.70
N LEU A 268 -10.16 -5.29 9.57
CA LEU A 268 -10.53 -6.63 10.02
C LEU A 268 -11.87 -6.70 10.77
N PRO A 269 -12.21 -5.74 11.66
CA PRO A 269 -13.52 -5.73 12.30
C PRO A 269 -14.70 -5.67 11.34
N VAL A 270 -14.53 -5.09 10.14
CA VAL A 270 -15.60 -5.01 9.12
C VAL A 270 -15.99 -6.41 8.64
N TYR A 271 -15.00 -7.30 8.50
CA TYR A 271 -15.22 -8.66 8.01
C TYR A 271 -15.69 -9.63 9.09
N TYR A 272 -15.45 -9.31 10.34
CA TYR A 272 -15.70 -10.22 11.45
C TYR A 272 -16.70 -9.64 12.45
N TYR A 273 -16.28 -8.71 13.33
CA TYR A 273 -17.14 -8.16 14.36
C TYR A 273 -18.38 -7.45 13.80
N TRP A 274 -18.20 -6.58 12.82
CA TRP A 274 -19.29 -5.84 12.21
C TRP A 274 -20.13 -6.68 11.23
N ALA A 275 -19.62 -7.81 10.75
CA ALA A 275 -20.41 -8.74 9.95
C ALA A 275 -21.68 -9.17 10.67
N ASP A 276 -21.59 -9.45 11.96
CA ASP A 276 -22.72 -9.89 12.78
C ASP A 276 -23.47 -8.73 13.45
N ASN A 277 -22.81 -7.60 13.66
CA ASN A 277 -23.29 -6.50 14.49
C ASN A 277 -23.78 -5.28 13.71
N MET A 278 -23.83 -5.34 12.38
CA MET A 278 -24.42 -4.32 11.52
C MET A 278 -25.56 -4.83 10.67
N ASN A 279 -26.49 -3.93 10.34
CA ASN A 279 -27.48 -4.16 9.32
C ASN A 279 -26.85 -3.80 7.96
N TRP A 280 -26.55 -4.83 7.17
CA TRP A 280 -25.92 -4.69 5.86
C TRP A 280 -26.90 -4.37 4.73
N VAL A 281 -28.23 -4.31 5.01
CA VAL A 281 -29.23 -4.03 4.00
C VAL A 281 -29.49 -2.53 3.91
N VAL A 282 -29.28 -1.95 2.73
CA VAL A 282 -29.58 -0.56 2.40
C VAL A 282 -30.50 -0.55 1.18
N ALA A 283 -31.70 0.04 1.32
CA ALA A 283 -32.70 0.10 0.27
C ALA A 283 -33.02 -1.28 -0.37
N GLY A 284 -33.03 -2.34 0.43
CA GLY A 284 -33.32 -3.70 -0.03
C GLY A 284 -32.14 -4.47 -0.63
N TYR A 285 -30.96 -3.82 -0.74
CA TYR A 285 -29.73 -4.44 -1.23
C TYR A 285 -28.77 -4.72 -0.08
N GLU A 286 -28.23 -5.94 -0.03
CA GLU A 286 -27.22 -6.34 0.95
C GLU A 286 -25.83 -5.86 0.52
N VAL A 287 -25.32 -4.82 1.20
CA VAL A 287 -24.04 -4.19 0.91
C VAL A 287 -22.89 -5.15 1.24
N PRO A 288 -21.99 -5.44 0.30
CA PRO A 288 -20.86 -6.31 0.56
C PRO A 288 -19.82 -5.68 1.49
N SER A 289 -19.26 -6.46 2.43
CA SER A 289 -18.20 -6.00 3.34
C SER A 289 -16.94 -5.51 2.60
N THR A 290 -16.64 -6.10 1.44
CA THR A 290 -15.48 -5.69 0.60
C THR A 290 -15.62 -4.27 0.03
N TRP A 291 -16.82 -3.71 -0.02
CA TRP A 291 -17.01 -2.32 -0.44
C TRP A 291 -16.40 -1.31 0.54
N PHE A 292 -16.12 -1.74 1.77
CA PHE A 292 -15.37 -0.91 2.69
C PHE A 292 -13.91 -0.66 2.22
N ASP A 293 -13.24 -1.70 1.70
CA ASP A 293 -11.92 -1.55 1.07
C ASP A 293 -11.99 -0.66 -0.18
N ALA A 294 -13.05 -0.82 -0.98
CA ALA A 294 -13.30 0.02 -2.16
C ALA A 294 -13.53 1.50 -1.79
N ALA A 295 -14.24 1.76 -0.68
CA ALA A 295 -14.47 3.11 -0.18
C ALA A 295 -13.15 3.83 0.16
N ASN A 296 -12.16 3.15 0.75
CA ASN A 296 -10.84 3.74 0.98
C ASN A 296 -10.19 4.19 -0.33
N SER A 297 -10.14 3.31 -1.34
CA SER A 297 -9.54 3.67 -2.64
C SER A 297 -10.26 4.84 -3.31
N MET A 298 -11.59 4.89 -3.20
CA MET A 298 -12.40 6.01 -3.69
C MET A 298 -12.06 7.31 -2.93
N PHE A 299 -12.00 7.26 -1.60
CA PHE A 299 -11.63 8.41 -0.80
C PHE A 299 -10.20 8.87 -1.05
N CYS A 300 -9.24 7.98 -1.34
CA CYS A 300 -7.89 8.37 -1.74
C CYS A 300 -7.89 9.23 -3.01
N VAL A 301 -8.70 8.86 -3.99
CA VAL A 301 -8.84 9.64 -5.25
C VAL A 301 -9.45 11.01 -4.99
N ILE A 302 -10.44 11.10 -4.11
CA ILE A 302 -11.12 12.36 -3.78
C ILE A 302 -10.26 13.24 -2.86
N LEU A 303 -9.72 12.68 -1.77
CA LEU A 303 -8.99 13.43 -0.75
C LEU A 303 -7.57 13.80 -1.17
N GLY A 304 -6.96 13.07 -2.10
CA GLY A 304 -5.62 13.37 -2.59
C GLY A 304 -5.48 14.82 -3.12
N PRO A 305 -6.27 15.26 -4.11
CA PRO A 305 -6.27 16.64 -4.57
C PRO A 305 -6.64 17.65 -3.49
N VAL A 306 -7.59 17.31 -2.60
CA VAL A 306 -8.04 18.21 -1.50
C VAL A 306 -6.91 18.44 -0.50
N THR A 307 -6.24 17.40 -0.05
CA THR A 307 -5.11 17.50 0.89
C THR A 307 -3.91 18.19 0.23
N ALA A 308 -3.62 17.90 -1.04
CA ALA A 308 -2.58 18.61 -1.78
C ALA A 308 -2.86 20.12 -1.89
N ALA A 309 -4.12 20.51 -2.11
CA ALA A 309 -4.52 21.92 -2.11
C ALA A 309 -4.39 22.55 -0.71
N LEU A 310 -4.75 21.80 0.34
CA LEU A 310 -4.59 22.21 1.73
C LEU A 310 -3.10 22.49 2.06
N TRP A 311 -2.20 21.58 1.69
CA TRP A 311 -0.76 21.74 1.95
C TRP A 311 -0.19 22.94 1.20
N ARG A 312 -0.57 23.16 -0.07
CA ARG A 312 -0.16 24.37 -0.82
C ARG A 312 -0.64 25.65 -0.15
N LYS A 313 -1.89 25.66 0.32
CA LYS A 313 -2.45 26.83 1.03
C LYS A 313 -1.74 27.10 2.35
N LEU A 314 -1.37 26.05 3.08
CA LEU A 314 -0.61 26.17 4.32
C LEU A 314 0.82 26.63 4.06
N ALA A 315 1.49 26.12 3.04
CA ALA A 315 2.84 26.53 2.66
C ALA A 315 2.93 28.00 2.24
N ALA A 316 1.85 28.55 1.70
CA ALA A 316 1.79 29.98 1.30
C ALA A 316 1.60 30.95 2.50
N ARG A 317 1.42 30.46 3.74
CA ARG A 317 1.28 31.31 4.93
C ARG A 317 2.63 31.89 5.35
N PRO A 318 2.66 33.02 6.06
CA PRO A 318 3.89 33.61 6.60
C PRO A 318 4.67 32.66 7.51
N GLN A 319 3.96 31.75 8.22
CA GLN A 319 4.55 30.74 9.09
C GLN A 319 5.07 29.50 8.33
N GLY A 320 4.86 29.43 7.00
CA GLY A 320 5.19 28.29 6.16
C GLY A 320 4.25 27.10 6.33
N ASP A 321 4.67 25.95 5.80
CA ASP A 321 3.94 24.69 5.88
C ASP A 321 4.11 24.07 7.27
N MET A 322 3.17 23.18 7.61
CA MET A 322 3.34 22.34 8.80
C MET A 322 4.48 21.34 8.57
N SER A 323 5.26 21.09 9.63
CA SER A 323 6.30 20.06 9.56
C SER A 323 5.72 18.68 9.26
N LEU A 324 6.55 17.78 8.71
CA LEU A 324 6.16 16.38 8.52
C LEU A 324 5.71 15.75 9.84
N PHE A 325 6.41 16.02 10.92
CA PHE A 325 6.16 15.40 12.23
C PHE A 325 4.79 15.78 12.79
N ARG A 326 4.37 17.04 12.61
CA ARG A 326 3.01 17.47 12.96
C ARG A 326 1.95 16.82 12.08
N LYS A 327 2.18 16.77 10.77
CA LYS A 327 1.26 16.10 9.84
C LYS A 327 1.10 14.62 10.18
N THR A 328 2.21 13.94 10.47
CA THR A 328 2.21 12.52 10.93
C THR A 328 1.45 12.35 12.24
N GLY A 329 1.71 13.22 13.24
CA GLY A 329 0.98 13.19 14.51
C GLY A 329 -0.52 13.38 14.33
N LEU A 330 -0.94 14.34 13.50
CA LEU A 330 -2.35 14.54 13.16
C LEU A 330 -2.96 13.31 12.45
N GLY A 331 -2.24 12.70 11.52
CA GLY A 331 -2.69 11.48 10.85
C GLY A 331 -2.94 10.33 11.84
N ILE A 332 -2.02 10.12 12.79
CA ILE A 332 -2.18 9.13 13.86
C ILE A 332 -3.37 9.49 14.78
N ALA A 333 -3.55 10.76 15.11
CA ALA A 333 -4.68 11.22 15.92
C ALA A 333 -6.04 10.98 15.22
N ILE A 334 -6.10 11.22 13.92
CA ILE A 334 -7.32 10.98 13.11
C ILE A 334 -7.67 9.49 13.12
N ILE A 335 -6.69 8.58 13.04
CA ILE A 335 -6.95 7.13 13.21
C ILE A 335 -7.49 6.85 14.60
N GLY A 336 -6.92 7.44 15.65
CA GLY A 336 -7.44 7.33 17.01
C GLY A 336 -8.90 7.76 17.11
N LEU A 337 -9.29 8.89 16.47
CA LEU A 337 -10.68 9.33 16.36
C LEU A 337 -11.57 8.29 15.68
N GLY A 338 -11.07 7.63 14.63
CA GLY A 338 -11.79 6.54 13.97
C GLY A 338 -12.10 5.40 14.95
N TYR A 339 -11.15 4.98 15.77
CA TYR A 339 -11.39 3.94 16.77
C TYR A 339 -12.30 4.37 17.92
N ILE A 340 -12.25 5.64 18.35
CA ILE A 340 -13.27 6.20 19.26
C ILE A 340 -14.65 6.11 18.61
N PHE A 341 -14.74 6.43 17.32
CA PHE A 341 -16.00 6.34 16.59
C PHE A 341 -16.54 4.90 16.55
N TYR A 342 -15.68 3.89 16.31
CA TYR A 342 -16.07 2.48 16.42
C TYR A 342 -16.58 2.11 17.82
N ALA A 343 -15.91 2.57 18.88
CA ALA A 343 -16.35 2.33 20.25
C ALA A 343 -17.71 3.01 20.53
N VAL A 344 -17.92 4.22 20.02
CA VAL A 344 -19.20 4.95 20.18
C VAL A 344 -20.34 4.22 19.48
N ILE A 345 -20.12 3.73 18.25
CA ILE A 345 -21.13 2.94 17.54
C ILE A 345 -21.47 1.67 18.34
N ASP A 346 -20.47 0.96 18.85
CA ASP A 346 -20.67 -0.27 19.61
C ASP A 346 -21.44 -0.03 20.90
N ILE A 347 -21.19 1.07 21.60
CA ILE A 347 -21.94 1.47 22.79
C ILE A 347 -23.36 1.89 22.43
N ALA A 348 -23.51 2.75 21.41
CA ALA A 348 -24.80 3.34 21.04
C ALA A 348 -25.78 2.32 20.46
N ARG A 349 -25.32 1.25 19.81
CA ARG A 349 -26.21 0.19 19.28
C ARG A 349 -26.93 -0.59 20.37
N GLY A 350 -26.45 -0.61 21.62
CA GLY A 350 -27.15 -1.22 22.77
C GLY A 350 -27.50 -2.69 22.56
N GLY A 351 -26.69 -3.47 21.82
CA GLY A 351 -26.97 -4.87 21.47
C GLY A 351 -27.79 -5.07 20.19
N HIS A 352 -28.33 -4.01 19.59
CA HIS A 352 -28.97 -4.06 18.27
C HIS A 352 -27.95 -3.97 17.13
N LYS A 353 -28.37 -4.26 15.90
CA LYS A 353 -27.52 -4.06 14.72
C LYS A 353 -27.43 -2.58 14.37
N ALA A 354 -26.21 -2.05 14.26
CA ALA A 354 -25.95 -0.70 13.81
C ALA A 354 -26.16 -0.56 12.29
N SER A 355 -26.33 0.67 11.78
CA SER A 355 -26.42 0.90 10.33
C SER A 355 -25.01 0.78 9.69
N VAL A 356 -24.91 0.08 8.57
CA VAL A 356 -23.68 -0.04 7.77
C VAL A 356 -23.18 1.32 7.26
N LEU A 357 -24.04 2.33 7.16
CA LEU A 357 -23.66 3.68 6.73
C LEU A 357 -22.61 4.33 7.64
N TRP A 358 -22.51 3.92 8.89
CA TRP A 358 -21.46 4.38 9.79
C TRP A 358 -20.06 3.94 9.36
N LEU A 359 -19.95 2.83 8.63
CA LEU A 359 -18.67 2.41 8.05
C LEU A 359 -18.12 3.39 7.01
N ILE A 360 -19.00 4.14 6.33
CA ILE A 360 -18.57 5.19 5.39
C ILE A 360 -17.81 6.30 6.14
N VAL A 361 -18.33 6.70 7.31
CA VAL A 361 -17.68 7.70 8.16
C VAL A 361 -16.34 7.19 8.68
N PHE A 362 -16.29 5.93 9.11
CA PHE A 362 -15.04 5.33 9.56
C PHE A 362 -14.01 5.22 8.40
N ALA A 363 -14.43 4.77 7.22
CA ALA A 363 -13.58 4.71 6.03
C ALA A 363 -13.03 6.09 5.65
N PHE A 364 -13.86 7.13 5.75
CA PHE A 364 -13.44 8.51 5.54
C PHE A 364 -12.36 8.94 6.55
N LEU A 365 -12.56 8.70 7.84
CA LEU A 365 -11.58 9.03 8.88
C LEU A 365 -10.27 8.27 8.69
N LEU A 366 -10.34 6.97 8.38
CA LEU A 366 -9.18 6.13 8.14
C LEU A 366 -8.35 6.67 6.95
N THR A 367 -9.03 6.98 5.84
CA THR A 367 -8.40 7.52 4.63
C THR A 367 -7.88 8.94 4.84
N LEU A 368 -8.60 9.78 5.58
CA LEU A 368 -8.12 11.12 5.91
C LEU A 368 -6.82 11.05 6.72
N GLY A 369 -6.73 10.18 7.72
CA GLY A 369 -5.49 9.92 8.46
C GLY A 369 -4.36 9.47 7.55
N GLU A 370 -4.65 8.60 6.58
CA GLU A 370 -3.69 8.12 5.58
C GLU A 370 -3.17 9.27 4.71
N MET A 371 -4.02 10.19 4.26
CA MET A 371 -3.62 11.32 3.41
C MET A 371 -2.73 12.33 4.15
N PHE A 372 -2.80 12.38 5.47
CA PHE A 372 -1.91 13.19 6.31
C PHE A 372 -0.53 12.55 6.52
N PHE A 373 -0.37 11.28 6.22
CA PHE A 373 0.83 10.52 6.51
C PHE A 373 1.50 9.94 5.25
N SER A 374 0.79 9.12 4.49
CA SER A 374 1.37 8.25 3.48
C SER A 374 2.13 8.97 2.35
N PRO A 375 1.62 10.06 1.73
CA PRO A 375 2.34 10.71 0.64
C PRO A 375 3.62 11.42 1.09
N LEU A 376 3.71 11.75 2.39
CA LEU A 376 4.76 12.60 2.93
C LEU A 376 6.03 11.84 3.31
N GLY A 377 5.93 10.56 3.69
CA GLY A 377 7.06 9.77 4.15
C GLY A 377 8.16 9.60 3.08
N HIS A 378 7.79 9.21 1.87
CA HIS A 378 8.73 9.07 0.76
C HIS A 378 9.34 10.41 0.34
N SER A 379 8.55 11.49 0.30
CA SER A 379 9.02 12.83 0.01
C SER A 379 10.04 13.32 1.03
N PHE A 380 9.77 13.09 2.32
CA PHE A 380 10.68 13.44 3.40
C PHE A 380 12.02 12.72 3.31
N ILE A 381 12.00 11.40 3.06
CA ILE A 381 13.22 10.61 2.90
C ILE A 381 14.01 11.10 1.69
N SER A 382 13.35 11.35 0.56
CA SER A 382 14.00 11.91 -0.63
C SER A 382 14.69 13.25 -0.37
N LYS A 383 14.05 14.13 0.42
CA LYS A 383 14.53 15.48 0.68
C LYS A 383 15.70 15.52 1.66
N TYR A 384 15.66 14.71 2.72
CA TYR A 384 16.60 14.84 3.85
C TYR A 384 17.62 13.71 3.97
N SER A 385 17.43 12.60 3.25
CA SER A 385 18.42 11.52 3.28
C SER A 385 19.72 11.94 2.60
N PRO A 386 20.90 11.62 3.21
CA PRO A 386 22.16 11.73 2.48
C PRO A 386 22.10 10.92 1.19
N SER A 387 22.55 11.49 0.06
CA SER A 387 22.42 10.89 -1.27
C SER A 387 22.99 9.47 -1.35
N ARG A 388 24.14 9.23 -0.67
CA ARG A 388 24.77 7.90 -0.56
C ARG A 388 23.95 6.84 0.19
N TYR A 389 23.00 7.25 1.04
CA TYR A 389 22.14 6.37 1.86
C TYR A 389 20.66 6.43 1.48
N LEU A 390 20.30 7.18 0.43
CA LEU A 390 18.90 7.34 0.03
C LEU A 390 18.18 6.00 -0.19
N ALA A 391 18.80 5.08 -0.92
CA ALA A 391 18.22 3.76 -1.18
C ALA A 391 18.06 2.95 0.12
N LEU A 392 19.00 3.06 1.06
CA LEU A 392 18.92 2.41 2.35
C LEU A 392 17.78 2.98 3.20
N MET A 393 17.63 4.30 3.24
CA MET A 393 16.55 4.96 4.01
C MET A 393 15.17 4.64 3.43
N MET A 394 15.04 4.59 2.10
CA MET A 394 13.82 4.13 1.43
C MET A 394 13.49 2.66 1.77
N SER A 395 14.52 1.82 1.84
CA SER A 395 14.36 0.42 2.25
C SER A 395 13.95 0.29 3.71
N MET A 396 14.46 1.13 4.61
CA MET A 396 14.08 1.17 6.03
C MET A 396 12.61 1.54 6.21
N TRP A 397 12.08 2.49 5.42
CA TRP A 397 10.65 2.82 5.41
C TRP A 397 9.80 1.63 4.95
N GLY A 398 10.20 0.97 3.86
CA GLY A 398 9.55 -0.25 3.39
C GLY A 398 9.59 -1.38 4.43
N PHE A 399 10.70 -1.50 5.16
CA PHE A 399 10.85 -2.47 6.25
C PHE A 399 9.95 -2.15 7.45
N ALA A 400 9.78 -0.87 7.79
CA ALA A 400 8.83 -0.45 8.81
C ALA A 400 7.38 -0.84 8.42
N THR A 401 7.01 -0.62 7.15
CA THR A 401 5.70 -1.04 6.63
C THR A 401 5.54 -2.58 6.66
N PHE A 402 6.61 -3.33 6.36
CA PHE A 402 6.61 -4.80 6.51
C PHE A 402 6.34 -5.23 7.96
N ILE A 403 7.02 -4.62 8.95
CA ILE A 403 6.80 -4.92 10.37
C ILE A 403 5.33 -4.69 10.72
N ALA A 404 4.78 -3.53 10.35
CA ALA A 404 3.39 -3.22 10.62
C ALA A 404 2.43 -4.23 9.96
N ALA A 405 2.66 -4.53 8.69
CA ALA A 405 1.86 -5.48 7.92
C ALA A 405 1.94 -6.91 8.48
N LYS A 406 3.10 -7.32 9.01
CA LYS A 406 3.26 -8.62 9.65
C LYS A 406 2.60 -8.69 11.03
N SER A 407 2.52 -7.56 11.72
CA SER A 407 2.04 -7.48 13.10
C SER A 407 0.53 -7.37 13.23
N TYR A 408 -0.19 -6.78 12.26
CA TYR A 408 -1.61 -6.49 12.47
C TYR A 408 -2.50 -7.73 12.61
N GLY A 409 -2.17 -8.84 11.95
CA GLY A 409 -2.91 -10.10 12.11
C GLY A 409 -2.79 -10.68 13.53
N PRO A 410 -1.58 -10.91 14.08
CA PRO A 410 -1.39 -11.29 15.48
C PRO A 410 -2.00 -10.31 16.47
N VAL A 411 -1.87 -9.00 16.25
CA VAL A 411 -2.47 -7.97 17.11
C VAL A 411 -3.99 -8.05 17.08
N TYR A 412 -4.59 -8.36 15.91
CA TYR A 412 -6.02 -8.64 15.84
C TYR A 412 -6.44 -9.78 16.75
N GLY A 413 -5.72 -10.90 16.71
CA GLY A 413 -6.00 -12.05 17.57
C GLY A 413 -5.94 -11.72 19.08
N ILE A 414 -4.99 -10.86 19.47
CA ILE A 414 -4.84 -10.42 20.87
C ILE A 414 -5.99 -9.48 21.28
N LEU A 415 -6.32 -8.51 20.47
CA LEU A 415 -7.27 -7.45 20.82
C LEU A 415 -8.73 -7.83 20.57
N PHE A 416 -9.01 -8.60 19.52
CA PHE A 416 -10.35 -8.91 19.05
C PHE A 416 -10.69 -10.42 19.06
N GLY A 417 -9.77 -11.28 19.50
CA GLY A 417 -9.97 -12.74 19.56
C GLY A 417 -10.91 -13.22 20.68
N GLY A 418 -11.76 -12.36 21.24
CA GLY A 418 -12.83 -12.69 22.17
C GLY A 418 -12.53 -12.48 23.67
N ASN A 419 -11.27 -12.23 24.05
CA ASN A 419 -10.91 -12.00 25.46
C ASN A 419 -11.16 -10.57 25.94
N ILE A 420 -11.26 -9.60 25.03
CA ILE A 420 -11.41 -8.18 25.32
C ILE A 420 -12.71 -7.69 24.64
N PRO A 421 -13.60 -6.99 25.34
CA PRO A 421 -14.78 -6.40 24.69
C PRO A 421 -14.37 -5.44 23.58
N PHE A 422 -15.08 -5.49 22.43
CA PHE A 422 -14.75 -4.74 21.23
C PHE A 422 -14.52 -3.25 21.50
N LYS A 423 -15.48 -2.59 22.21
CA LYS A 423 -15.35 -1.19 22.61
C LYS A 423 -14.07 -0.90 23.42
N THR A 424 -13.68 -1.82 24.30
CA THR A 424 -12.49 -1.67 25.15
C THR A 424 -11.21 -1.74 24.31
N ALA A 425 -11.14 -2.68 23.37
CA ALA A 425 -10.02 -2.78 22.43
C ALA A 425 -9.92 -1.51 21.57
N CYS A 426 -11.02 -1.00 21.05
CA CYS A 426 -11.05 0.25 20.26
C CYS A 426 -10.59 1.45 21.08
N ILE A 427 -11.04 1.61 22.33
CA ILE A 427 -10.58 2.68 23.22
C ILE A 427 -9.08 2.55 23.51
N GLY A 428 -8.59 1.33 23.75
CA GLY A 428 -7.17 1.06 23.95
C GLY A 428 -6.31 1.50 22.75
N ILE A 429 -6.73 1.15 21.54
CA ILE A 429 -6.07 1.58 20.29
C ILE A 429 -6.10 3.11 20.18
N ALA A 430 -7.22 3.74 20.47
CA ALA A 430 -7.36 5.19 20.40
C ALA A 430 -6.41 5.89 21.41
N VAL A 431 -6.33 5.41 22.63
CA VAL A 431 -5.41 5.95 23.65
C VAL A 431 -3.96 5.85 23.18
N VAL A 432 -3.53 4.69 22.67
CA VAL A 432 -2.17 4.51 22.14
C VAL A 432 -1.93 5.48 20.96
N SER A 433 -2.91 5.63 20.07
CA SER A 433 -2.83 6.56 18.94
C SER A 433 -2.69 8.01 19.39
N PHE A 434 -3.49 8.46 20.36
CA PHE A 434 -3.40 9.84 20.89
C PHE A 434 -2.09 10.10 21.64
N VAL A 435 -1.60 9.13 22.41
CA VAL A 435 -0.29 9.24 23.08
C VAL A 435 0.82 9.33 22.03
N ALA A 436 0.82 8.46 21.01
CA ALA A 436 1.81 8.50 19.94
C ALA A 436 1.76 9.84 19.16
N ALA A 437 0.56 10.32 18.87
CA ALA A 437 0.35 11.62 18.22
C ALA A 437 0.87 12.78 19.06
N ALA A 438 0.56 12.80 20.36
CA ALA A 438 1.04 13.81 21.30
C ALA A 438 2.57 13.83 21.40
N ILE A 439 3.20 12.65 21.49
CA ILE A 439 4.67 12.53 21.52
C ILE A 439 5.26 13.09 20.21
N MET A 440 4.71 12.70 19.06
CA MET A 440 5.21 13.17 17.77
C MET A 440 5.10 14.70 17.62
N ILE A 441 3.96 15.27 18.04
CA ILE A 441 3.74 16.73 18.02
C ILE A 441 4.65 17.46 19.03
N ALA A 442 4.85 16.90 20.23
CA ALA A 442 5.74 17.46 21.23
C ALA A 442 7.20 17.46 20.79
N LEU A 443 7.63 16.41 20.08
CA LEU A 443 8.97 16.28 19.52
C LEU A 443 9.19 17.10 18.25
N ASP A 444 8.15 17.68 17.66
CA ASP A 444 8.21 18.36 16.37
C ASP A 444 9.35 19.37 16.25
N LYS A 445 9.47 20.31 17.20
CA LYS A 445 10.53 21.33 17.18
C LYS A 445 11.93 20.72 17.23
N ARG A 446 12.11 19.65 18.05
CA ARG A 446 13.41 18.98 18.18
C ARG A 446 13.76 18.20 16.92
N LEU A 447 12.78 17.48 16.35
CA LEU A 447 12.99 16.68 15.15
C LEU A 447 13.18 17.55 13.90
N SER A 448 12.45 18.66 13.78
CA SER A 448 12.65 19.61 12.70
C SER A 448 14.05 20.25 12.75
N ALA A 449 14.54 20.60 13.93
CA ALA A 449 15.91 21.09 14.11
C ALA A 449 17.01 20.07 13.81
N LEU A 450 16.68 18.78 13.65
CA LEU A 450 17.64 17.75 13.22
C LEU A 450 17.79 17.70 11.69
N VAL A 451 16.83 18.22 10.94
CA VAL A 451 16.81 18.15 9.49
C VAL A 451 17.13 19.50 8.80
N ASP A 452 16.89 20.60 9.49
CA ASP A 452 17.33 21.94 9.08
C ASP A 452 18.84 22.11 9.34
#